data_eff4bf7fea191affa91f39db4163e6f6
#
_entry.id   eff4bf7fea191affa91f39db4163e6f6
#
_cell.length_a   1.000
_cell.length_b   1.000
_cell.length_c   1.000
_cell.angle_alpha   90.00
_cell.angle_beta   90.00
_cell.angle_gamma   90.00
#
_symmetry.space_group_name_H-M   'P 1'
#
loop_
_entity.id
_entity.type
_entity.pdbx_description
1 polymer ?
#
loop_
_entity_poly.entity_id
_entity_poly.type
_entity_poly.pdbx_seq_one_letter_code
_entity_poly.pdbx_strand_id
1 'polypeptide(L)'
;MTEAATPRTPGTPCWVSLMAHNLAATQDFYGALFGWSFVPAPRQLGPYVRAQLGGREVAGVGELSGGRELPVAWTTYLATDDADATAELIRACGGTVAVGPLDAGDAGRLAIASDPFGAVFGIWQGLALAGAQASGEPGTQTWNDLQQQDLAAAKFYEAVFGYDSAANGPEEITLSLAGRPVAAVRELGEEPVRGHGPRWMTYFESADPDADARRVAGLGGRLLAPPHDQPLGRVATVADPEGAVFNLLRTAR
;
A
#
# COMPACT_ATOMS: atom_id res chain seq x y z
N MET A 1 -29.16 0.10 -10.12
CA MET A 1 -28.09 -0.10 -11.10
C MET A 1 -26.88 0.61 -10.51
N THR A 2 -25.89 -0.15 -10.00
CA THR A 2 -24.64 0.43 -9.49
C THR A 2 -23.85 0.90 -10.69
N GLU A 3 -23.54 2.19 -10.73
CA GLU A 3 -22.70 2.77 -11.79
C GLU A 3 -21.33 2.08 -11.70
N ALA A 4 -20.83 1.56 -12.81
CA ALA A 4 -19.52 0.90 -12.85
C ALA A 4 -18.46 1.95 -12.49
N ALA A 5 -17.58 1.62 -11.54
CA ALA A 5 -16.50 2.51 -11.14
C ALA A 5 -15.56 2.76 -12.34
N THR A 6 -15.09 3.99 -12.52
CA THR A 6 -14.13 4.30 -13.58
C THR A 6 -12.83 3.52 -13.35
N PRO A 7 -12.39 2.68 -14.31
CA PRO A 7 -11.16 1.91 -14.15
C PRO A 7 -9.94 2.83 -13.90
N ARG A 8 -9.01 2.37 -13.07
CA ARG A 8 -7.72 3.04 -12.88
C ARG A 8 -6.77 2.63 -13.99
N THR A 9 -5.90 3.54 -14.42
CA THR A 9 -4.81 3.21 -15.35
C THR A 9 -3.98 2.05 -14.79
N PRO A 10 -3.73 0.96 -15.56
CA PRO A 10 -2.87 -0.13 -15.11
C PRO A 10 -1.54 0.37 -14.55
N GLY A 11 -1.08 -0.27 -13.47
CA GLY A 11 0.10 0.16 -12.73
C GLY A 11 -0.15 1.24 -11.66
N THR A 12 -1.29 1.95 -11.67
CA THR A 12 -1.55 2.96 -10.63
C THR A 12 -1.71 2.28 -9.27
N PRO A 13 -0.98 2.71 -8.21
CA PRO A 13 -1.31 2.31 -6.84
C PRO A 13 -2.74 2.73 -6.51
N CYS A 14 -3.62 1.74 -6.35
CA CYS A 14 -5.07 1.99 -6.31
C CYS A 14 -5.73 1.61 -4.99
N TRP A 15 -5.11 0.74 -4.21
CA TRP A 15 -5.63 0.25 -2.94
C TRP A 15 -4.51 -0.11 -1.99
N VAL A 16 -4.79 -0.09 -0.70
CA VAL A 16 -3.91 -0.63 0.32
C VAL A 16 -4.69 -1.54 1.26
N SER A 17 -4.08 -2.64 1.68
CA SER A 17 -4.70 -3.59 2.58
C SER A 17 -3.73 -4.03 3.66
N LEU A 18 -4.23 -4.18 4.88
CA LEU A 18 -3.49 -4.68 6.02
C LEU A 18 -4.08 -6.03 6.44
N MET A 19 -3.22 -7.04 6.60
CA MET A 19 -3.60 -8.30 7.21
C MET A 19 -3.06 -8.33 8.64
N ALA A 20 -3.95 -8.35 9.64
CA ALA A 20 -3.66 -8.18 11.06
C ALA A 20 -3.97 -9.46 11.86
N HIS A 21 -3.34 -9.65 13.01
CA HIS A 21 -3.66 -10.77 13.91
C HIS A 21 -4.90 -10.50 14.77
N ASN A 22 -5.18 -9.22 15.06
CA ASN A 22 -6.34 -8.81 15.84
C ASN A 22 -7.10 -7.71 15.12
N LEU A 23 -8.09 -8.14 14.31
CA LEU A 23 -8.89 -7.22 13.50
C LEU A 23 -9.58 -6.13 14.33
N ALA A 24 -10.09 -6.44 15.51
CA ALA A 24 -10.79 -5.48 16.36
C ALA A 24 -9.83 -4.39 16.90
N ALA A 25 -8.67 -4.80 17.45
CA ALA A 25 -7.68 -3.86 17.95
C ALA A 25 -7.11 -2.98 16.83
N THR A 26 -6.95 -3.54 15.62
CA THR A 26 -6.52 -2.80 14.44
C THR A 26 -7.56 -1.75 14.02
N GLN A 27 -8.85 -2.10 14.03
CA GLN A 27 -9.93 -1.16 13.78
C GLN A 27 -9.94 -0.02 14.81
N ASP A 28 -9.78 -0.32 16.09
CA ASP A 28 -9.72 0.67 17.15
C ASP A 28 -8.55 1.63 16.95
N PHE A 29 -7.36 1.11 16.62
CA PHE A 29 -6.17 1.92 16.37
C PHE A 29 -6.34 2.87 15.19
N TYR A 30 -6.69 2.35 13.99
CA TYR A 30 -6.82 3.21 12.80
C TYR A 30 -8.07 4.09 12.85
N GLY A 31 -9.13 3.65 13.50
CA GLY A 31 -10.31 4.47 13.81
C GLY A 31 -9.94 5.67 14.68
N ALA A 32 -9.13 5.43 15.73
CA ALA A 32 -8.64 6.51 16.60
C ALA A 32 -7.61 7.40 15.88
N LEU A 33 -6.73 6.86 15.04
CA LEU A 33 -5.67 7.62 14.37
C LEU A 33 -6.22 8.48 13.23
N PHE A 34 -6.98 7.88 12.31
CA PHE A 34 -7.42 8.51 11.06
C PHE A 34 -8.90 8.87 11.01
N GLY A 35 -9.66 8.52 12.04
CA GLY A 35 -11.12 8.72 12.04
C GLY A 35 -11.87 7.76 11.11
N TRP A 36 -11.28 6.59 10.83
CA TRP A 36 -11.93 5.59 9.98
C TRP A 36 -13.11 4.93 10.68
N SER A 37 -14.17 4.68 9.92
CA SER A 37 -15.20 3.71 10.23
C SER A 37 -15.02 2.46 9.38
N PHE A 38 -15.59 1.33 9.78
CA PHE A 38 -15.36 0.05 9.13
C PHE A 38 -16.68 -0.61 8.76
N VAL A 39 -16.76 -1.12 7.54
CA VAL A 39 -17.89 -1.89 7.03
C VAL A 39 -17.45 -3.29 6.64
N PRO A 40 -18.23 -4.34 6.95
CA PRO A 40 -17.92 -5.69 6.53
C PRO A 40 -17.80 -5.78 5.01
N ALA A 41 -16.77 -6.47 4.52
CA ALA A 41 -16.67 -6.86 3.13
C ALA A 41 -17.34 -8.23 2.88
N PRO A 42 -17.60 -8.60 1.61
CA PRO A 42 -18.08 -9.94 1.28
C PRO A 42 -17.16 -11.03 1.85
N ARG A 43 -17.74 -12.09 2.43
CA ARG A 43 -17.04 -13.12 3.22
C ARG A 43 -16.16 -14.08 2.40
N GLN A 44 -16.08 -13.94 1.09
CA GLN A 44 -15.38 -14.88 0.22
C GLN A 44 -13.87 -14.98 0.48
N LEU A 45 -13.27 -13.94 1.08
CA LEU A 45 -11.84 -13.88 1.38
C LEU A 45 -11.52 -13.97 2.89
N GLY A 46 -12.46 -14.46 3.70
CA GLY A 46 -12.32 -14.53 5.16
C GLY A 46 -12.79 -13.24 5.87
N PRO A 47 -12.46 -13.08 7.16
CA PRO A 47 -12.78 -11.86 7.91
C PRO A 47 -12.04 -10.66 7.32
N TYR A 48 -12.78 -9.76 6.67
CA TYR A 48 -12.26 -8.58 6.02
C TYR A 48 -13.25 -7.43 6.15
N VAL A 49 -12.74 -6.25 6.43
CA VAL A 49 -13.53 -5.00 6.51
C VAL A 49 -12.94 -3.95 5.59
N ARG A 50 -13.78 -3.08 5.08
CA ARG A 50 -13.36 -1.90 4.33
C ARG A 50 -13.38 -0.69 5.26
N ALA A 51 -12.25 -0.01 5.35
CA ALA A 51 -12.12 1.25 6.06
C ALA A 51 -12.73 2.37 5.23
N GLN A 52 -13.53 3.20 5.87
CA GLN A 52 -14.19 4.34 5.25
C GLN A 52 -13.81 5.64 5.96
N LEU A 53 -13.57 6.68 5.20
CA LEU A 53 -13.44 8.06 5.67
C LEU A 53 -14.56 8.91 5.04
N GLY A 54 -15.45 9.43 5.86
CA GLY A 54 -16.61 10.17 5.37
C GLY A 54 -17.49 9.38 4.40
N GLY A 55 -17.65 8.07 4.62
CA GLY A 55 -18.44 7.16 3.78
C GLY A 55 -17.75 6.70 2.49
N ARG A 56 -16.51 7.14 2.21
CA ARG A 56 -15.70 6.73 1.05
C ARG A 56 -14.71 5.64 1.47
N GLU A 57 -14.65 4.56 0.71
CA GLU A 57 -13.72 3.46 0.95
C GLU A 57 -12.28 3.90 0.66
N VAL A 58 -11.36 3.70 1.61
CA VAL A 58 -9.98 4.22 1.54
C VAL A 58 -8.91 3.15 1.73
N ALA A 59 -9.22 2.05 2.40
CA ALA A 59 -8.31 0.94 2.66
C ALA A 59 -9.07 -0.34 3.03
N GLY A 60 -8.38 -1.46 3.13
CA GLY A 60 -8.92 -2.70 3.65
C GLY A 60 -8.15 -3.23 4.83
N VAL A 61 -8.84 -3.92 5.74
CA VAL A 61 -8.21 -4.62 6.86
C VAL A 61 -8.80 -6.02 6.96
N GLY A 62 -7.94 -7.03 6.94
CA GLY A 62 -8.31 -8.43 7.06
C GLY A 62 -7.65 -9.09 8.26
N GLU A 63 -8.14 -10.28 8.61
CA GLU A 63 -7.56 -11.10 9.66
C GLU A 63 -6.63 -12.16 9.04
N LEU A 64 -5.40 -12.26 9.57
CA LEU A 64 -4.46 -13.30 9.18
C LEU A 64 -4.98 -14.67 9.62
N SER A 65 -5.23 -15.54 8.65
CA SER A 65 -5.51 -16.96 8.91
C SER A 65 -4.20 -17.67 9.18
N GLY A 66 -3.84 -17.89 10.45
CA GLY A 66 -2.60 -18.58 10.80
C GLY A 66 -1.98 -18.08 12.10
N GLY A 67 -0.85 -18.68 12.51
CA GLY A 67 -0.16 -18.32 13.73
C GLY A 67 0.41 -16.90 13.73
N ARG A 68 0.73 -16.38 14.91
CA ARG A 68 1.32 -15.04 15.12
C ARG A 68 2.73 -14.85 14.53
N GLU A 69 3.23 -15.82 13.77
CA GLU A 69 4.55 -15.77 13.15
C GLU A 69 4.61 -15.01 11.83
N LEU A 70 3.43 -14.75 11.21
CA LEU A 70 3.39 -13.98 9.96
C LEU A 70 3.54 -12.48 10.26
N PRO A 71 4.42 -11.77 9.54
CA PRO A 71 4.57 -10.34 9.73
C PRO A 71 3.30 -9.60 9.32
N VAL A 72 2.89 -8.64 10.13
CA VAL A 72 1.81 -7.70 9.80
C VAL A 72 2.39 -6.57 8.96
N ALA A 73 1.86 -6.37 7.77
CA ALA A 73 2.36 -5.36 6.84
C ALA A 73 1.25 -4.81 5.95
N TRP A 74 1.34 -3.53 5.61
CA TRP A 74 0.55 -2.93 4.55
C TRP A 74 0.99 -3.47 3.20
N THR A 75 0.01 -3.86 2.39
CA THR A 75 0.22 -4.30 1.00
C THR A 75 -0.37 -3.25 0.07
N THR A 76 0.46 -2.72 -0.82
CA THR A 76 0.04 -1.82 -1.91
C THR A 76 -0.45 -2.65 -3.08
N TYR A 77 -1.62 -2.29 -3.63
CA TYR A 77 -2.18 -2.93 -4.82
C TYR A 77 -2.04 -2.00 -6.02
N LEU A 78 -1.54 -2.56 -7.11
CA LEU A 78 -1.39 -1.90 -8.41
C LEU A 78 -2.56 -2.29 -9.31
N ALA A 79 -3.18 -1.31 -9.95
CA ALA A 79 -4.31 -1.55 -10.83
C ALA A 79 -3.92 -2.41 -12.05
N THR A 80 -4.85 -3.21 -12.53
CA THR A 80 -4.72 -3.94 -13.80
C THR A 80 -6.08 -4.07 -14.47
N ASP A 81 -6.07 -4.16 -15.80
CA ASP A 81 -7.27 -4.43 -16.60
C ASP A 81 -7.55 -5.94 -16.72
N ASP A 82 -6.53 -6.78 -16.52
CA ASP A 82 -6.60 -8.25 -16.58
C ASP A 82 -5.64 -8.88 -15.54
N ALA A 83 -6.23 -9.39 -14.47
CA ALA A 83 -5.45 -9.97 -13.38
C ALA A 83 -4.74 -11.27 -13.78
N ASP A 84 -5.35 -12.07 -14.67
CA ASP A 84 -4.76 -13.34 -15.12
C ASP A 84 -3.56 -13.07 -16.04
N ALA A 85 -3.71 -12.19 -17.02
CA ALA A 85 -2.64 -11.79 -17.93
C ALA A 85 -1.46 -11.12 -17.16
N THR A 86 -1.77 -10.24 -16.19
CA THR A 86 -0.74 -9.60 -15.38
C THR A 86 -0.01 -10.59 -14.48
N ALA A 87 -0.71 -11.58 -13.91
CA ALA A 87 -0.10 -12.64 -13.12
C ALA A 87 0.86 -13.49 -13.95
N GLU A 88 0.52 -13.81 -15.21
CA GLU A 88 1.44 -14.50 -16.11
C GLU A 88 2.66 -13.64 -16.46
N LEU A 89 2.47 -12.35 -16.69
CA LEU A 89 3.57 -11.43 -16.98
C LEU A 89 4.51 -11.27 -15.78
N ILE A 90 3.98 -11.20 -14.55
CA ILE A 90 4.76 -11.21 -13.32
C ILE A 90 5.67 -12.44 -13.27
N ARG A 91 5.14 -13.65 -13.55
CA ARG A 91 5.93 -14.89 -13.59
C ARG A 91 6.99 -14.87 -14.69
N ALA A 92 6.61 -14.40 -15.87
CA ALA A 92 7.55 -14.30 -17.02
C ALA A 92 8.69 -13.32 -16.75
N CYS A 93 8.47 -12.29 -15.94
CA CYS A 93 9.50 -11.32 -15.52
C CYS A 93 10.27 -11.74 -14.26
N GLY A 94 10.11 -12.99 -13.78
CA GLY A 94 10.86 -13.52 -12.64
C GLY A 94 10.25 -13.26 -11.26
N GLY A 95 9.08 -12.65 -11.18
CA GLY A 95 8.32 -12.51 -9.95
C GLY A 95 7.58 -13.79 -9.56
N THR A 96 7.00 -13.80 -8.38
CA THR A 96 6.21 -14.92 -7.86
C THR A 96 4.77 -14.48 -7.59
N VAL A 97 3.80 -15.27 -8.02
CA VAL A 97 2.39 -15.09 -7.65
C VAL A 97 2.06 -16.08 -6.54
N ALA A 98 1.96 -15.62 -5.32
CA ALA A 98 1.75 -16.44 -4.12
C ALA A 98 0.27 -16.78 -3.90
N VAL A 99 -0.64 -15.86 -4.25
CA VAL A 99 -2.09 -16.03 -4.08
C VAL A 99 -2.81 -15.53 -5.33
N GLY A 100 -3.76 -16.28 -5.82
CA GLY A 100 -4.65 -15.87 -6.91
C GLY A 100 -4.09 -16.09 -8.31
N PRO A 101 -4.71 -15.45 -9.32
CA PRO A 101 -5.83 -14.50 -9.23
C PRO A 101 -7.11 -15.10 -8.65
N LEU A 102 -7.79 -14.36 -7.75
CA LEU A 102 -9.00 -14.75 -7.05
C LEU A 102 -10.09 -13.69 -7.24
N ASP A 103 -11.35 -14.13 -7.25
CA ASP A 103 -12.49 -13.23 -7.24
C ASP A 103 -12.76 -12.70 -5.83
N ALA A 104 -12.85 -11.38 -5.69
CA ALA A 104 -13.29 -10.67 -4.49
C ALA A 104 -14.78 -10.27 -4.61
N GLY A 105 -15.61 -11.23 -5.01
CA GLY A 105 -17.02 -11.01 -5.28
C GLY A 105 -17.23 -10.06 -6.47
N ASP A 106 -18.19 -9.17 -6.32
CA ASP A 106 -18.49 -8.11 -7.29
C ASP A 106 -17.49 -6.93 -7.26
N ALA A 107 -16.67 -6.84 -6.22
CA ALA A 107 -15.70 -5.76 -6.08
C ALA A 107 -14.61 -5.81 -7.15
N GLY A 108 -14.11 -7.00 -7.49
CA GLY A 108 -13.05 -7.18 -8.47
C GLY A 108 -12.32 -8.51 -8.34
N ARG A 109 -11.14 -8.61 -8.97
CA ARG A 109 -10.22 -9.74 -8.88
C ARG A 109 -8.87 -9.27 -8.35
N LEU A 110 -8.18 -10.11 -7.58
CA LEU A 110 -6.88 -9.78 -7.01
C LEU A 110 -5.90 -10.94 -7.11
N ALA A 111 -4.61 -10.61 -7.07
CA ALA A 111 -3.57 -11.54 -6.72
C ALA A 111 -2.57 -10.88 -5.78
N ILE A 112 -1.86 -11.71 -4.99
CA ILE A 112 -0.70 -11.29 -4.19
C ILE A 112 0.55 -11.87 -4.84
N ALA A 113 1.50 -11.01 -5.11
CA ALA A 113 2.74 -11.34 -5.79
C ALA A 113 3.94 -10.74 -5.05
N SER A 114 5.13 -11.17 -5.44
CA SER A 114 6.38 -10.50 -5.11
C SER A 114 7.21 -10.30 -6.38
N ASP A 115 7.99 -9.23 -6.38
CA ASP A 115 8.99 -9.00 -7.40
C ASP A 115 10.18 -9.98 -7.23
N PRO A 116 11.14 -10.03 -8.18
CA PRO A 116 12.31 -10.91 -8.09
C PRO A 116 13.22 -10.66 -6.89
N PHE A 117 13.07 -9.50 -6.23
CA PHE A 117 13.87 -9.12 -5.06
C PHE A 117 13.13 -9.37 -3.74
N GLY A 118 11.87 -9.81 -3.80
CA GLY A 118 11.05 -10.21 -2.65
C GLY A 118 10.11 -9.14 -2.11
N ALA A 119 9.97 -7.97 -2.75
CA ALA A 119 8.96 -7.00 -2.34
C ALA A 119 7.56 -7.49 -2.70
N VAL A 120 6.71 -7.63 -1.67
CA VAL A 120 5.32 -8.09 -1.83
C VAL A 120 4.44 -6.93 -2.25
N PHE A 121 3.56 -7.19 -3.22
CA PHE A 121 2.52 -6.28 -3.68
C PHE A 121 1.27 -7.04 -4.12
N GLY A 122 0.16 -6.33 -4.23
CA GLY A 122 -1.06 -6.86 -4.83
C GLY A 122 -1.26 -6.35 -6.26
N ILE A 123 -2.03 -7.07 -7.07
CA ILE A 123 -2.65 -6.54 -8.26
C ILE A 123 -4.17 -6.53 -8.07
N TRP A 124 -4.83 -5.52 -8.62
CA TRP A 124 -6.26 -5.32 -8.47
C TRP A 124 -6.92 -5.00 -9.81
N GLN A 125 -7.79 -5.90 -10.26
CA GLN A 125 -8.70 -5.68 -11.38
C GLN A 125 -10.05 -5.27 -10.80
N GLY A 126 -10.30 -3.96 -10.75
CA GLY A 126 -11.52 -3.42 -10.18
C GLY A 126 -12.73 -3.64 -11.07
N LEU A 127 -13.86 -4.05 -10.47
CA LEU A 127 -15.18 -4.12 -11.10
C LEU A 127 -16.10 -3.06 -10.49
N ALA A 128 -16.82 -3.38 -9.41
CA ALA A 128 -17.60 -2.39 -8.67
C ALA A 128 -16.74 -1.45 -7.80
N LEU A 129 -15.52 -1.88 -7.43
CA LEU A 129 -14.54 -1.10 -6.67
C LEU A 129 -13.25 -0.91 -7.48
N ALA A 130 -13.08 0.22 -8.12
CA ALA A 130 -11.88 0.54 -8.90
C ALA A 130 -10.63 0.81 -8.04
N GLY A 131 -10.77 0.88 -6.71
CA GLY A 131 -9.74 1.22 -5.73
C GLY A 131 -10.24 2.22 -4.72
N ALA A 132 -9.32 2.88 -4.00
CA ALA A 132 -9.66 3.88 -3.00
C ALA A 132 -10.48 5.04 -3.61
N GLN A 133 -11.54 5.42 -2.92
CA GLN A 133 -12.48 6.47 -3.36
C GLN A 133 -12.03 7.87 -2.94
N ALA A 134 -10.96 7.96 -2.14
CA ALA A 134 -10.32 9.21 -1.77
C ALA A 134 -8.80 9.02 -1.65
N SER A 135 -8.04 10.06 -1.97
CA SER A 135 -6.59 10.13 -1.83
C SER A 135 -6.14 11.58 -1.62
N GLY A 136 -4.98 11.76 -0.95
CA GLY A 136 -4.41 13.10 -0.71
C GLY A 136 -5.14 13.94 0.33
N GLU A 137 -6.06 13.35 1.09
CA GLU A 137 -6.74 13.96 2.23
C GLU A 137 -6.21 13.31 3.52
N PRO A 138 -6.14 14.03 4.67
CA PRO A 138 -5.70 13.44 5.92
C PRO A 138 -6.45 12.13 6.24
N GLY A 139 -5.68 11.07 6.51
CA GLY A 139 -6.20 9.72 6.75
C GLY A 139 -6.43 8.89 5.49
N THR A 140 -6.02 9.33 4.31
CA THR A 140 -6.07 8.54 3.06
C THR A 140 -4.67 8.26 2.53
N GLN A 141 -4.53 7.19 1.74
CA GLN A 141 -3.29 6.92 1.01
C GLN A 141 -2.99 8.10 0.06
N THR A 142 -1.73 8.55 0.05
CA THR A 142 -1.31 9.67 -0.80
C THR A 142 -0.10 9.33 -1.68
N TRP A 143 0.78 8.43 -1.23
CA TRP A 143 1.98 8.01 -1.98
C TRP A 143 2.40 6.58 -1.64
N ASN A 144 3.24 5.98 -2.48
CA ASN A 144 3.89 4.70 -2.23
C ASN A 144 5.31 4.71 -2.77
N ASP A 145 6.25 4.17 -1.99
CA ASP A 145 7.62 3.91 -2.43
C ASP A 145 7.89 2.40 -2.41
N LEU A 146 8.56 1.92 -3.44
CA LEU A 146 9.24 0.63 -3.41
C LEU A 146 10.62 0.82 -2.78
N GLN A 147 10.84 0.28 -1.60
CA GLN A 147 12.12 0.29 -0.92
C GLN A 147 12.91 -0.96 -1.28
N GLN A 148 14.10 -0.80 -1.88
CA GLN A 148 14.92 -1.87 -2.43
C GLN A 148 16.39 -1.65 -2.13
N GLN A 149 17.20 -2.73 -2.15
CA GLN A 149 18.67 -2.63 -2.09
C GLN A 149 19.27 -2.27 -3.46
N ASP A 150 18.56 -2.55 -4.55
CA ASP A 150 19.00 -2.29 -5.91
C ASP A 150 17.88 -1.59 -6.70
N LEU A 151 18.17 -0.39 -7.18
CA LEU A 151 17.24 0.40 -7.99
C LEU A 151 16.90 -0.28 -9.34
N ALA A 152 17.69 -1.29 -9.76
CA ALA A 152 17.37 -2.10 -10.93
C ALA A 152 16.03 -2.83 -10.83
N ALA A 153 15.45 -2.95 -9.62
CA ALA A 153 14.08 -3.42 -9.41
C ALA A 153 13.05 -2.65 -10.22
N ALA A 154 13.29 -1.35 -10.53
CA ALA A 154 12.41 -0.56 -11.40
C ALA A 154 12.11 -1.24 -12.73
N LYS A 155 13.08 -1.96 -13.32
CA LYS A 155 12.93 -2.65 -14.61
C LYS A 155 11.87 -3.74 -14.61
N PHE A 156 11.66 -4.41 -13.47
CA PHE A 156 10.58 -5.38 -13.33
C PHE A 156 9.22 -4.68 -13.46
N TYR A 157 9.05 -3.56 -12.80
CA TYR A 157 7.79 -2.81 -12.82
C TYR A 157 7.57 -2.09 -14.16
N GLU A 158 8.65 -1.63 -14.83
CA GLU A 158 8.58 -1.15 -16.22
C GLU A 158 8.03 -2.25 -17.15
N ALA A 159 8.58 -3.47 -17.05
CA ALA A 159 8.19 -4.58 -17.90
C ALA A 159 6.76 -5.07 -17.64
N VAL A 160 6.32 -5.10 -16.36
CA VAL A 160 5.01 -5.61 -15.98
C VAL A 160 3.89 -4.59 -16.15
N PHE A 161 4.15 -3.31 -15.81
CA PHE A 161 3.11 -2.28 -15.74
C PHE A 161 3.29 -1.15 -16.74
N GLY A 162 4.37 -1.17 -17.53
CA GLY A 162 4.62 -0.15 -18.55
C GLY A 162 5.00 1.22 -17.96
N TYR A 163 5.65 1.24 -16.81
CA TYR A 163 6.12 2.50 -16.26
C TYR A 163 7.23 3.13 -17.11
N ASP A 164 7.19 4.45 -17.24
CA ASP A 164 8.35 5.25 -17.56
C ASP A 164 9.13 5.49 -16.26
N SER A 165 10.44 5.25 -16.28
CA SER A 165 11.30 5.49 -15.12
C SER A 165 12.31 6.59 -15.39
N ALA A 166 12.57 7.43 -14.40
CA ALA A 166 13.55 8.49 -14.46
C ALA A 166 14.31 8.58 -13.14
N ALA A 167 15.65 8.62 -13.22
CA ALA A 167 16.47 8.83 -12.03
C ALA A 167 16.20 10.22 -11.43
N ASN A 168 15.97 10.24 -10.13
CA ASN A 168 15.81 11.45 -9.31
C ASN A 168 16.92 11.48 -8.25
N GLY A 169 18.15 11.65 -8.71
CA GLY A 169 19.36 11.51 -7.89
C GLY A 169 19.93 10.09 -7.86
N PRO A 170 20.93 9.81 -7.03
CA PRO A 170 21.60 8.52 -6.98
C PRO A 170 20.79 7.42 -6.29
N GLU A 171 19.85 7.77 -5.40
CA GLU A 171 19.16 6.85 -4.50
C GLU A 171 17.67 6.68 -4.82
N GLU A 172 17.18 7.32 -5.90
CA GLU A 172 15.76 7.30 -6.23
C GLU A 172 15.53 7.21 -7.75
N ILE A 173 14.56 6.37 -8.12
CA ILE A 173 13.96 6.34 -9.47
C ILE A 173 12.48 6.68 -9.33
N THR A 174 12.02 7.70 -10.02
CA THR A 174 10.59 8.02 -10.13
C THR A 174 9.94 7.13 -11.18
N LEU A 175 8.84 6.48 -10.82
CA LEU A 175 7.98 5.69 -11.72
C LEU A 175 6.79 6.54 -12.15
N SER A 176 6.57 6.63 -13.46
CA SER A 176 5.52 7.47 -14.05
C SER A 176 4.63 6.68 -15.01
N LEU A 177 3.37 7.09 -15.11
CA LEU A 177 2.40 6.62 -16.11
C LEU A 177 1.86 7.83 -16.89
N ALA A 178 2.00 7.79 -18.21
CA ALA A 178 1.61 8.90 -19.07
C ALA A 178 2.17 10.26 -18.60
N GLY A 179 3.46 10.27 -18.20
CA GLY A 179 4.16 11.45 -17.73
C GLY A 179 3.79 11.93 -16.32
N ARG A 180 2.98 11.20 -15.58
CA ARG A 180 2.60 11.54 -14.19
C ARG A 180 3.30 10.61 -13.21
N PRO A 181 4.07 11.13 -12.22
CA PRO A 181 4.62 10.31 -11.15
C PRO A 181 3.51 9.59 -10.38
N VAL A 182 3.68 8.28 -10.16
CA VAL A 182 2.72 7.44 -9.42
C VAL A 182 3.35 6.70 -8.26
N ALA A 183 4.67 6.51 -8.28
CA ALA A 183 5.45 5.87 -7.23
C ALA A 183 6.93 6.21 -7.38
N ALA A 184 7.76 5.79 -6.43
CA ALA A 184 9.20 5.82 -6.57
C ALA A 184 9.81 4.48 -6.16
N VAL A 185 11.01 4.17 -6.68
CA VAL A 185 11.91 3.15 -6.14
C VAL A 185 13.01 3.87 -5.39
N ARG A 186 13.19 3.55 -4.13
CA ARG A 186 14.21 4.16 -3.26
C ARG A 186 15.17 3.11 -2.76
N GLU A 187 16.44 3.47 -2.73
CA GLU A 187 17.46 2.63 -2.13
C GLU A 187 17.23 2.55 -0.60
N LEU A 188 17.25 1.33 -0.06
CA LEU A 188 17.28 1.12 1.38
C LEU A 188 18.65 1.57 1.88
N GLY A 189 18.68 2.61 2.71
CA GLY A 189 19.91 3.07 3.35
C GLY A 189 20.58 1.98 4.19
N GLU A 190 21.84 2.22 4.60
CA GLU A 190 22.68 1.26 5.34
C GLU A 190 22.09 0.83 6.70
N GLU A 191 21.16 1.59 7.27
CA GLU A 191 20.36 1.18 8.42
C GLU A 191 18.89 0.96 7.98
N PRO A 192 18.55 -0.21 7.40
CA PRO A 192 17.14 -0.56 7.28
C PRO A 192 16.53 -0.59 8.67
N VAL A 193 15.32 -0.12 8.82
CA VAL A 193 14.51 -0.40 10.01
C VAL A 193 14.63 -1.90 10.26
N ARG A 194 15.37 -2.28 11.31
CA ARG A 194 15.91 -3.64 11.52
C ARG A 194 14.80 -4.67 11.31
N GLY A 195 15.02 -5.64 10.42
CA GLY A 195 14.10 -6.74 10.13
C GLY A 195 13.16 -6.54 8.96
N HIS A 196 13.29 -5.47 8.17
CA HIS A 196 12.45 -5.24 6.99
C HIS A 196 13.29 -5.28 5.71
N GLY A 197 13.09 -6.31 4.91
CA GLY A 197 13.63 -6.44 3.56
C GLY A 197 12.94 -5.52 2.54
N PRO A 198 13.12 -5.81 1.24
CA PRO A 198 12.43 -5.13 0.14
C PRO A 198 10.92 -5.06 0.36
N ARG A 199 10.31 -3.89 0.14
CA ARG A 199 8.87 -3.68 0.39
C ARG A 199 8.30 -2.47 -0.30
N TRP A 200 7.00 -2.49 -0.52
CA TRP A 200 6.22 -1.30 -0.78
C TRP A 200 5.88 -0.58 0.53
N MET A 201 6.26 0.68 0.64
CA MET A 201 5.96 1.54 1.78
C MET A 201 4.75 2.40 1.45
N THR A 202 3.70 2.29 2.26
CA THR A 202 2.49 3.11 2.15
C THR A 202 2.64 4.42 2.91
N TYR A 203 2.22 5.52 2.30
CA TYR A 203 2.15 6.84 2.89
C TYR A 203 0.69 7.25 3.04
N PHE A 204 0.30 7.59 4.24
CA PHE A 204 -1.00 8.20 4.52
C PHE A 204 -0.84 9.71 4.71
N GLU A 205 -1.71 10.48 4.08
CA GLU A 205 -1.73 11.93 4.25
C GLU A 205 -2.04 12.28 5.71
N SER A 206 -1.32 13.26 6.23
CA SER A 206 -1.44 13.77 7.60
C SER A 206 -1.43 15.30 7.56
N ALA A 207 -2.35 15.91 8.27
CA ALA A 207 -2.34 17.36 8.43
C ALA A 207 -1.16 17.85 9.30
N ASP A 208 -0.71 17.01 10.25
CA ASP A 208 0.41 17.28 11.15
C ASP A 208 1.12 15.97 11.54
N PRO A 209 2.16 15.54 10.76
CA PRO A 209 2.91 14.33 11.05
C PRO A 209 3.56 14.29 12.44
N ASP A 210 3.92 15.45 13.00
CA ASP A 210 4.49 15.53 14.35
C ASP A 210 3.44 15.20 15.41
N ALA A 211 2.22 15.72 15.28
CA ALA A 211 1.13 15.42 16.20
C ALA A 211 0.65 13.97 16.03
N ASP A 212 0.49 13.50 14.79
CA ASP A 212 0.01 12.14 14.53
C ASP A 212 1.05 11.09 14.95
N ALA A 213 2.37 11.33 14.81
CA ALA A 213 3.40 10.44 15.32
C ALA A 213 3.33 10.29 16.86
N ARG A 214 3.06 11.39 17.59
CA ARG A 214 2.81 11.34 19.04
C ARG A 214 1.55 10.55 19.37
N ARG A 215 0.50 10.74 18.56
CA ARG A 215 -0.78 10.02 18.69
C ARG A 215 -0.62 8.52 18.48
N VAL A 216 0.15 8.11 17.45
CA VAL A 216 0.53 6.70 17.22
C VAL A 216 1.16 6.09 18.47
N ALA A 217 2.14 6.77 19.09
CA ALA A 217 2.77 6.29 20.32
C ALA A 217 1.76 6.20 21.48
N GLY A 218 0.87 7.17 21.62
CA GLY A 218 -0.20 7.16 22.63
C GLY A 218 -1.24 6.04 22.44
N LEU A 219 -1.42 5.55 21.21
CA LEU A 219 -2.30 4.44 20.87
C LEU A 219 -1.60 3.07 20.90
N GLY A 220 -0.37 2.99 21.43
CA GLY A 220 0.39 1.74 21.56
C GLY A 220 1.24 1.37 20.34
N GLY A 221 1.27 2.19 19.32
CA GLY A 221 2.20 2.07 18.19
C GLY A 221 3.59 2.58 18.53
N ARG A 222 4.46 2.69 17.53
CA ARG A 222 5.86 3.09 17.71
C ARG A 222 6.29 4.15 16.69
N LEU A 223 7.10 5.11 17.13
CA LEU A 223 7.83 6.01 16.24
C LEU A 223 9.14 5.30 15.83
N LEU A 224 9.36 5.11 14.54
CA LEU A 224 10.53 4.45 13.97
C LEU A 224 11.55 5.46 13.44
N ALA A 225 11.08 6.50 12.73
CA ALA A 225 11.90 7.65 12.36
C ALA A 225 11.14 8.95 12.71
N PRO A 226 11.80 9.91 13.36
CA PRO A 226 11.16 11.16 13.74
C PRO A 226 10.75 11.99 12.53
N PRO A 227 9.74 12.87 12.70
CA PRO A 227 9.32 13.76 11.62
C PRO A 227 10.48 14.59 11.08
N HIS A 228 10.67 14.56 9.76
CA HIS A 228 11.69 15.31 9.04
C HIS A 228 11.17 15.75 7.68
N ASP A 229 11.81 16.77 7.10
CA ASP A 229 11.42 17.30 5.81
C ASP A 229 12.13 16.55 4.67
N GLN A 230 11.39 16.21 3.62
CA GLN A 230 11.83 15.55 2.38
C GLN A 230 11.26 16.31 1.17
N PRO A 231 11.72 16.03 -0.06
CA PRO A 231 11.14 16.63 -1.26
C PRO A 231 9.62 16.45 -1.39
N LEU A 232 9.08 15.31 -0.96
CA LEU A 232 7.63 15.03 -0.94
C LEU A 232 6.87 15.85 0.12
N GLY A 233 7.53 16.33 1.15
CA GLY A 233 6.95 17.04 2.28
C GLY A 233 7.51 16.61 3.61
N ARG A 234 6.75 16.83 4.69
CA ARG A 234 7.15 16.42 6.04
C ARG A 234 6.67 15.00 6.33
N VAL A 235 7.59 14.11 6.69
CA VAL A 235 7.36 12.67 6.84
C VAL A 235 7.76 12.17 8.21
N ALA A 236 6.97 11.29 8.81
CA ALA A 236 7.34 10.48 9.97
C ALA A 236 7.12 9.00 9.65
N THR A 237 8.05 8.12 10.01
CA THR A 237 7.87 6.67 9.88
C THR A 237 7.43 6.10 11.22
N VAL A 238 6.33 5.37 11.20
CA VAL A 238 5.69 4.79 12.38
C VAL A 238 5.33 3.33 12.17
N ALA A 239 5.05 2.62 13.25
CA ALA A 239 4.44 1.29 13.22
C ALA A 239 3.21 1.26 14.12
N ASP A 240 2.20 0.50 13.71
CA ASP A 240 1.05 0.20 14.53
C ASP A 240 1.42 -0.76 15.70
N PRO A 241 0.48 -1.09 16.61
CA PRO A 241 0.76 -1.98 17.73
C PRO A 241 1.22 -3.39 17.34
N GLU A 242 0.83 -3.87 16.15
CA GLU A 242 1.23 -5.19 15.63
C GLU A 242 2.53 -5.14 14.80
N GLY A 243 3.05 -3.95 14.55
CA GLY A 243 4.32 -3.74 13.85
C GLY A 243 4.19 -3.39 12.36
N ALA A 244 2.98 -3.19 11.85
CA ALA A 244 2.80 -2.71 10.48
C ALA A 244 3.39 -1.31 10.31
N VAL A 245 4.41 -1.20 9.46
CA VAL A 245 5.12 0.06 9.21
C VAL A 245 4.42 0.84 8.11
N PHE A 246 4.28 2.16 8.33
CA PHE A 246 3.76 3.11 7.34
C PHE A 246 4.32 4.51 7.58
N ASN A 247 4.19 5.36 6.59
CA ASN A 247 4.58 6.76 6.71
C ASN A 247 3.36 7.68 6.86
N LEU A 248 3.52 8.68 7.71
CA LEU A 248 2.63 9.84 7.82
C LEU A 248 3.27 10.95 6.99
N LEU A 249 2.59 11.46 5.98
CA LEU A 249 3.10 12.48 5.07
C LEU A 249 2.19 13.69 5.06
N ARG A 250 2.75 14.87 5.30
CA ARG A 250 2.14 16.14 4.90
C ARG A 250 2.77 16.56 3.59
N THR A 251 2.04 16.34 2.50
CA THR A 251 2.51 16.63 1.13
C THR A 251 2.90 18.11 0.99
N ALA A 252 4.06 18.38 0.38
CA ALA A 252 4.47 19.73 0.01
C ALA A 252 3.46 20.30 -1.02
N ARG A 253 2.99 21.53 -0.79
CA ARG A 253 2.03 22.23 -1.66
C ARG A 253 2.77 23.22 -2.55
#